data_5f1b8adbd8b987a73d14f1ce84203c21
#
_entry.id   5f1b8adbd8b987a73d14f1ce84203c21
#
_cell.length_a   1.000
_cell.length_b   1.000
_cell.length_c   1.000
_cell.angle_alpha   90.00
_cell.angle_beta   90.00
_cell.angle_gamma   90.00
#
_symmetry.space_group_name_H-M   'P 1'
#
loop_
_entity.id
_entity.type
_entity.pdbx_description
1 polymer ?
#
loop_
_entity_poly.entity_id
_entity_poly.type
_entity_poly.pdbx_seq_one_letter_code
_entity_poly.pdbx_strand_id
1 'polypeptide(L)'
;MQNNGKHSRPDQAYGQQANRPANMGRQAPARPQQPYGQQAYQRPPYQQPRYAQQPGQQPPQNGYGNPYGRQDFNFQPLPSNHEHDGMIRVKKKRRKKHTKLIVCIVIIACLLVGACGYGAALALSAKDVKSQAETALSNVNGIQTAIAGQDFATAAKNASNLQSSAQAMNMELSSPVWDVAAMLPVVGSDVKGVQTIASALADASDNAIVPLTSSLSTTPPSACIDADGKLNIAAITTLLGAIQNGAPAMQRCTDELSSLPAFHIEKLQKLVGPAQEKITGINDVFQQANTFAPIIGSMLGANGNRTYLLAAQNTAEIRASGGFPGSMGTVSIDNGAIELGDFTKVYDMMAEETPAQCAITDEENALFYPWYTQYSWDNSFNPDYPRVAGIWAAAYQEKTEQSVDGVISITPTMVQDLLAATGDSFTLSDGTTIDGTNATKVLQHDLYWKYLSSGSNMSEGNDLCDALFAEAAEYAFDSALENMNASSLMKLVSTMMGGLEDRRVMIWLADATEQGYIEDMGYSGSMTAASQQEPTLGVFVNFWAGSKLGWWLGMDTQVS
;
A
#
# COMPACT_ATOMS: atom_id res chain seq x y z
N MET A 1 -11.48 -49.88 57.42
CA MET A 1 -10.65 -50.84 56.73
C MET A 1 -10.08 -50.16 55.56
N GLN A 2 -8.97 -49.49 55.70
CA GLN A 2 -7.59 -49.83 55.30
C GLN A 2 -7.54 -50.45 53.90
N ASN A 3 -7.06 -49.67 52.90
CA ASN A 3 -5.74 -49.99 52.35
C ASN A 3 -5.12 -48.82 51.54
N ASN A 4 -3.89 -48.52 51.91
CA ASN A 4 -2.96 -47.59 51.28
C ASN A 4 -2.40 -48.18 49.97
N GLY A 5 -2.27 -47.37 48.94
CA GLY A 5 -1.44 -47.66 47.77
C GLY A 5 -0.70 -46.40 47.35
N LYS A 6 0.53 -46.23 47.88
CA LYS A 6 1.51 -45.22 47.41
C LYS A 6 2.05 -45.67 46.06
N HIS A 7 1.96 -44.81 45.03
CA HIS A 7 2.83 -44.85 43.87
C HIS A 7 3.77 -43.65 43.91
N SER A 8 5.02 -43.95 44.14
CA SER A 8 6.16 -43.08 44.09
C SER A 8 6.47 -42.68 42.66
N ARG A 9 6.63 -41.38 42.43
CA ARG A 9 7.26 -40.83 41.23
C ARG A 9 8.78 -40.96 41.34
N PRO A 10 9.52 -41.20 40.24
CA PRO A 10 10.97 -41.08 40.26
C PRO A 10 11.37 -39.60 40.08
N ASP A 11 12.14 -39.10 41.03
CA ASP A 11 12.88 -37.84 40.97
C ASP A 11 13.94 -37.93 39.87
N GLN A 12 13.87 -37.05 38.87
CA GLN A 12 15.03 -36.76 38.04
C GLN A 12 15.72 -35.52 38.59
N ALA A 13 16.85 -35.75 39.20
CA ALA A 13 17.77 -34.74 39.70
C ALA A 13 18.46 -34.02 38.55
N TYR A 14 18.27 -32.72 38.44
CA TYR A 14 19.13 -31.85 37.65
C TYR A 14 20.47 -31.65 38.35
N GLY A 15 21.53 -31.96 37.62
CA GLY A 15 22.91 -32.01 38.07
C GLY A 15 23.47 -30.65 38.49
N GLN A 16 24.21 -30.72 39.51
CA GLN A 16 24.96 -29.68 40.21
C GLN A 16 25.95 -28.96 39.27
N GLN A 17 25.99 -27.65 39.39
CA GLN A 17 27.04 -26.79 38.87
C GLN A 17 28.40 -27.17 39.48
N ALA A 18 29.33 -27.56 38.63
CA ALA A 18 30.72 -27.77 39.00
C ALA A 18 31.49 -26.43 39.06
N ASN A 19 32.06 -26.12 40.22
CA ASN A 19 33.01 -25.05 40.46
C ASN A 19 34.18 -25.05 39.46
N ARG A 20 34.44 -23.95 38.80
CA ARG A 20 35.68 -23.67 38.05
C ARG A 20 36.72 -23.07 38.99
N PRO A 21 37.95 -23.61 39.03
CA PRO A 21 39.10 -22.91 39.60
C PRO A 21 39.66 -21.90 38.59
N ALA A 22 40.10 -20.78 39.12
CA ALA A 22 40.76 -19.70 38.37
C ALA A 22 42.20 -20.05 37.98
N ASN A 23 42.59 -19.52 36.85
CA ASN A 23 43.96 -19.15 36.44
C ASN A 23 44.87 -20.23 35.87
N MET A 24 45.15 -20.09 34.57
CA MET A 24 46.53 -19.98 34.02
C MET A 24 46.48 -19.53 32.55
N GLY A 25 47.18 -18.44 32.28
CA GLY A 25 47.37 -17.91 30.95
C GLY A 25 48.10 -18.88 30.01
N ARG A 26 47.58 -19.01 28.80
CA ARG A 26 48.34 -19.51 27.65
C ARG A 26 48.13 -18.58 26.48
N GLN A 27 49.26 -18.03 26.01
CA GLN A 27 49.37 -17.25 24.79
C GLN A 27 48.87 -18.08 23.60
N ALA A 28 48.02 -17.47 22.79
CA ALA A 28 47.61 -18.02 21.50
C ALA A 28 48.75 -17.92 20.48
N PRO A 29 48.97 -18.94 19.64
CA PRO A 29 49.98 -18.86 18.58
C PRO A 29 49.50 -17.96 17.45
N ALA A 30 50.40 -17.15 16.92
CA ALA A 30 50.19 -16.25 15.81
C ALA A 30 49.74 -16.99 14.53
N ARG A 31 48.68 -16.51 13.87
CA ARG A 31 48.25 -16.99 12.57
C ARG A 31 49.21 -16.45 11.49
N PRO A 32 49.63 -17.26 10.51
CA PRO A 32 50.36 -16.78 9.35
C PRO A 32 49.41 -15.99 8.44
N GLN A 33 49.84 -14.79 8.06
CA GLN A 33 49.21 -13.99 7.00
C GLN A 33 49.47 -14.67 5.66
N GLN A 34 48.42 -15.00 4.92
CA GLN A 34 48.50 -15.33 3.50
C GLN A 34 48.04 -14.13 2.68
N PRO A 35 48.66 -13.83 1.53
CA PRO A 35 48.35 -12.67 0.72
C PRO A 35 47.07 -12.92 -0.11
N TYR A 36 46.19 -11.94 -0.12
CA TYR A 36 45.01 -11.90 -0.97
C TYR A 36 45.39 -11.89 -2.44
N GLY A 37 45.22 -13.01 -3.14
CA GLY A 37 45.21 -13.09 -4.58
C GLY A 37 43.84 -12.73 -5.13
N GLN A 38 43.80 -11.69 -5.95
CA GLN A 38 42.61 -11.31 -6.73
C GLN A 38 42.32 -12.42 -7.75
N GLN A 39 41.25 -13.17 -7.57
CA GLN A 39 40.63 -13.97 -8.63
C GLN A 39 39.36 -13.27 -9.10
N ALA A 40 39.43 -12.76 -10.31
CA ALA A 40 38.29 -12.20 -11.03
C ALA A 40 37.27 -13.31 -11.35
N TYR A 41 36.09 -13.21 -10.79
CA TYR A 41 34.94 -14.02 -11.19
C TYR A 41 34.43 -13.55 -12.55
N GLN A 42 34.66 -14.36 -13.58
CA GLN A 42 34.02 -14.20 -14.89
C GLN A 42 32.57 -14.69 -14.80
N ARG A 43 31.62 -13.77 -14.93
CA ARG A 43 30.20 -14.09 -15.13
C ARG A 43 29.98 -14.50 -16.59
N PRO A 44 29.12 -15.50 -16.87
CA PRO A 44 28.68 -15.82 -18.23
C PRO A 44 27.85 -14.68 -18.82
N PRO A 45 27.89 -14.45 -20.15
CA PRO A 45 27.22 -13.31 -20.77
C PRO A 45 25.72 -13.54 -20.88
N TYR A 46 24.94 -12.61 -20.33
CA TYR A 46 23.52 -12.47 -20.57
C TYR A 46 23.29 -12.09 -22.04
N GLN A 47 22.54 -12.87 -22.76
CA GLN A 47 22.07 -12.55 -24.10
C GLN A 47 20.94 -11.53 -24.02
N GLN A 48 21.16 -10.31 -24.50
CA GLN A 48 20.12 -9.31 -24.74
C GLN A 48 19.27 -9.69 -25.97
N PRO A 49 17.95 -9.45 -25.97
CA PRO A 49 17.13 -9.59 -27.16
C PRO A 49 17.49 -8.50 -28.18
N ARG A 50 17.76 -8.92 -29.41
CA ARG A 50 18.01 -8.03 -30.55
C ARG A 50 16.72 -7.34 -30.98
N TYR A 51 16.66 -6.04 -30.82
CA TYR A 51 15.72 -5.21 -31.55
C TYR A 51 16.31 -4.89 -32.93
N ALA A 52 15.50 -5.14 -33.96
CA ALA A 52 15.82 -4.89 -35.35
C ALA A 52 16.00 -3.40 -35.61
N GLN A 53 17.15 -3.03 -36.18
CA GLN A 53 17.44 -1.69 -36.69
C GLN A 53 16.72 -1.47 -38.02
N GLN A 54 15.95 -0.38 -38.13
CA GLN A 54 15.59 0.23 -39.40
C GLN A 54 16.63 1.29 -39.79
N PRO A 55 16.94 1.45 -41.08
CA PRO A 55 18.03 2.33 -41.51
C PRO A 55 17.63 3.79 -41.70
N GLY A 56 18.44 4.65 -41.20
CA GLY A 56 18.96 5.89 -41.74
C GLY A 56 18.03 7.06 -42.06
N GLN A 57 18.08 8.08 -41.22
CA GLN A 57 18.11 9.47 -41.71
C GLN A 57 19.05 10.28 -40.82
N GLN A 58 20.03 10.95 -41.46
CA GLN A 58 21.00 11.85 -40.83
C GLN A 58 20.32 13.18 -40.48
N PRO A 59 20.65 13.81 -39.34
CA PRO A 59 20.24 15.18 -39.07
C PRO A 59 21.23 16.18 -39.71
N PRO A 60 20.79 17.37 -40.18
CA PRO A 60 21.66 18.40 -40.73
C PRO A 60 22.43 19.10 -39.61
N GLN A 61 23.70 19.30 -39.90
CA GLN A 61 24.63 20.09 -39.08
C GLN A 61 24.27 21.57 -39.17
N ASN A 62 24.03 22.23 -38.08
CA ASN A 62 24.06 23.68 -37.97
C ASN A 62 25.45 24.13 -37.53
N GLY A 63 26.15 24.74 -38.48
CA GLY A 63 27.38 25.46 -38.22
C GLY A 63 27.11 26.89 -37.73
N TYR A 64 27.64 27.23 -36.60
CA TYR A 64 27.78 28.61 -36.13
C TYR A 64 28.84 29.32 -36.95
N GLY A 65 28.50 30.50 -37.45
CA GLY A 65 29.43 31.42 -38.07
C GLY A 65 28.88 32.84 -38.11
N ASN A 66 29.29 33.63 -37.11
CA ASN A 66 29.18 35.09 -37.20
C ASN A 66 30.54 35.57 -37.72
N PRO A 67 30.54 36.49 -38.69
CA PRO A 67 31.35 37.67 -38.42
C PRO A 67 30.74 38.99 -38.90
N TYR A 68 30.97 39.96 -38.05
CA TYR A 68 30.91 41.39 -38.34
C TYR A 68 31.66 41.77 -39.62
N GLY A 69 30.98 42.58 -40.48
CA GLY A 69 31.61 43.26 -41.59
C GLY A 69 30.80 44.52 -41.92
N ARG A 70 31.23 45.65 -41.38
CA ARG A 70 30.91 46.99 -41.89
C ARG A 70 31.42 47.12 -43.31
N GLN A 71 30.65 47.66 -44.21
CA GLN A 71 31.18 48.48 -45.30
C GLN A 71 30.25 49.62 -45.68
N ASP A 72 30.92 50.66 -45.90
CA ASP A 72 30.61 52.06 -46.02
C ASP A 72 29.84 52.45 -47.29
N PHE A 73 29.25 53.60 -47.14
CA PHE A 73 28.64 54.53 -48.07
C PHE A 73 29.38 54.67 -49.40
N ASN A 74 28.64 54.80 -50.47
CA ASN A 74 29.02 55.71 -51.54
C ASN A 74 27.80 56.39 -52.18
N PHE A 75 27.73 57.71 -51.98
CA PHE A 75 26.88 58.65 -52.68
C PHE A 75 27.54 59.01 -54.02
N GLN A 76 26.76 59.05 -55.11
CA GLN A 76 27.05 59.98 -56.20
C GLN A 76 25.79 60.53 -56.82
N PRO A 77 25.87 61.78 -57.31
CA PRO A 77 24.72 62.69 -57.48
C PRO A 77 24.15 62.74 -58.91
N LEU A 78 23.00 63.33 -58.94
CA LEU A 78 22.21 63.67 -60.09
C LEU A 78 22.94 64.41 -61.27
N PRO A 79 22.33 64.37 -62.47
CA PRO A 79 22.19 65.64 -63.19
C PRO A 79 20.73 65.95 -63.54
N SER A 80 20.48 67.24 -63.47
CA SER A 80 19.31 67.99 -63.92
C SER A 80 19.29 68.08 -65.44
N ASN A 81 18.14 68.10 -66.10
CA ASN A 81 17.59 69.21 -66.86
C ASN A 81 16.47 68.80 -67.84
N HIS A 82 15.54 69.68 -67.90
CA HIS A 82 14.72 70.32 -69.01
C HIS A 82 13.49 69.58 -69.56
N GLU A 83 12.40 70.21 -69.19
CA GLU A 83 11.33 70.75 -70.03
C GLU A 83 10.94 69.97 -71.29
N HIS A 84 9.70 69.54 -71.38
CA HIS A 84 8.70 70.14 -72.33
C HIS A 84 7.28 69.63 -72.10
N ASP A 85 6.44 70.58 -72.03
CA ASP A 85 5.02 70.72 -72.19
C ASP A 85 4.29 69.60 -72.99
N GLY A 86 3.09 69.24 -72.53
CA GLY A 86 2.21 68.31 -73.21
C GLY A 86 0.95 67.97 -72.39
N MET A 87 0.00 68.87 -72.30
CA MET A 87 -1.29 68.58 -71.70
C MET A 87 -2.02 67.45 -72.41
N ILE A 88 -2.23 66.33 -71.70
CA ILE A 88 -3.30 65.38 -71.98
C ILE A 88 -4.10 65.15 -70.71
N ARG A 89 -5.32 65.67 -70.68
CA ARG A 89 -6.32 65.37 -69.66
C ARG A 89 -6.73 63.95 -69.77
N VAL A 90 -6.24 63.05 -68.84
CA VAL A 90 -6.81 61.74 -68.63
C VAL A 90 -7.66 61.74 -67.36
N LYS A 91 -8.96 61.46 -67.57
CA LYS A 91 -9.98 61.35 -66.53
C LYS A 91 -9.50 60.36 -65.39
N LYS A 92 -9.37 60.88 -64.18
CA LYS A 92 -9.18 60.15 -62.98
C LYS A 92 -10.28 59.09 -62.75
N LYS A 93 -10.00 57.79 -62.96
CA LYS A 93 -10.85 56.70 -62.53
C LYS A 93 -10.64 56.52 -61.02
N ARG A 94 -11.20 57.38 -60.20
CA ARG A 94 -11.30 57.24 -58.75
C ARG A 94 -12.46 56.32 -58.45
N ARG A 95 -12.23 54.99 -58.46
CA ARG A 95 -13.17 54.01 -57.83
C ARG A 95 -12.50 52.61 -57.70
N LYS A 96 -11.54 52.40 -56.80
CA LYS A 96 -11.19 51.04 -56.31
C LYS A 96 -10.55 51.01 -54.91
N LYS A 97 -10.24 52.19 -54.29
CA LYS A 97 -9.68 52.18 -52.92
C LYS A 97 -10.73 51.99 -51.83
N HIS A 98 -11.94 52.43 -52.01
CA HIS A 98 -13.02 52.33 -51.02
C HIS A 98 -13.65 50.95 -50.95
N THR A 99 -13.72 50.20 -52.05
CA THR A 99 -14.30 48.86 -52.08
C THR A 99 -13.43 47.83 -51.24
N LYS A 100 -12.10 47.92 -51.37
CA LYS A 100 -11.20 47.08 -50.54
C LYS A 100 -11.28 47.44 -49.06
N LEU A 101 -11.41 48.75 -48.73
CA LEU A 101 -11.56 49.17 -47.33
C LEU A 101 -12.92 48.74 -46.74
N ILE A 102 -14.00 48.88 -47.53
CA ILE A 102 -15.36 48.45 -47.14
C ILE A 102 -15.37 46.91 -46.94
N VAL A 103 -14.77 46.16 -47.86
CA VAL A 103 -14.63 44.67 -47.69
C VAL A 103 -13.82 44.33 -46.45
N CYS A 104 -12.71 45.01 -46.17
CA CYS A 104 -11.94 44.78 -44.92
C CYS A 104 -12.77 45.15 -43.68
N ILE A 105 -13.51 46.23 -43.67
CA ILE A 105 -14.37 46.63 -42.55
C ILE A 105 -15.51 45.63 -42.35
N VAL A 106 -16.12 45.15 -43.43
CA VAL A 106 -17.15 44.09 -43.35
C VAL A 106 -16.59 42.79 -42.82
N ILE A 107 -15.40 42.38 -43.28
CA ILE A 107 -14.72 41.19 -42.75
C ILE A 107 -14.40 41.37 -41.27
N ILE A 108 -13.85 42.50 -40.86
CA ILE A 108 -13.56 42.79 -39.44
C ILE A 108 -14.86 42.82 -38.62
N ALA A 109 -15.93 43.43 -39.13
CA ALA A 109 -17.23 43.43 -38.46
C ALA A 109 -17.81 42.01 -38.32
N CYS A 110 -17.72 41.19 -39.36
CA CYS A 110 -18.13 39.78 -39.31
C CYS A 110 -17.29 38.97 -38.31
N LEU A 111 -15.96 39.21 -38.26
CA LEU A 111 -15.08 38.57 -37.28
C LEU A 111 -15.39 39.02 -35.86
N LEU A 112 -15.69 40.30 -35.65
CA LEU A 112 -16.09 40.80 -34.32
C LEU A 112 -17.47 40.27 -33.89
N VAL A 113 -18.44 40.21 -34.77
CA VAL A 113 -19.75 39.58 -34.49
C VAL A 113 -19.59 38.10 -34.22
N GLY A 114 -18.77 37.41 -35.02
CA GLY A 114 -18.40 36.00 -34.79
C GLY A 114 -17.71 35.78 -33.44
N ALA A 115 -16.75 36.64 -33.08
CA ALA A 115 -16.06 36.57 -31.80
C ALA A 115 -16.99 36.87 -30.60
N CYS A 116 -17.91 37.86 -30.74
CA CYS A 116 -18.92 38.16 -29.72
C CYS A 116 -19.92 37.00 -29.57
N GLY A 117 -20.38 36.43 -30.68
CA GLY A 117 -21.29 35.28 -30.68
C GLY A 117 -20.63 34.03 -30.07
N TYR A 118 -19.37 33.77 -30.44
CA TYR A 118 -18.58 32.70 -29.86
C TYR A 118 -18.33 32.91 -28.34
N GLY A 119 -17.97 34.15 -27.94
CA GLY A 119 -17.76 34.47 -26.52
C GLY A 119 -19.02 34.28 -25.67
N ALA A 120 -20.21 34.66 -26.24
CA ALA A 120 -21.48 34.42 -25.58
C ALA A 120 -21.81 32.90 -25.45
N ALA A 121 -21.59 32.14 -26.52
CA ALA A 121 -21.78 30.68 -26.51
C ALA A 121 -20.85 30.01 -25.50
N LEU A 122 -19.57 30.38 -25.49
CA LEU A 122 -18.60 29.87 -24.54
C LEU A 122 -18.97 30.22 -23.08
N ALA A 123 -19.46 31.44 -22.82
CA ALA A 123 -19.85 31.86 -21.49
C ALA A 123 -21.09 31.12 -20.98
N LEU A 124 -22.05 30.80 -21.83
CA LEU A 124 -23.23 30.00 -21.48
C LEU A 124 -22.81 28.55 -21.19
N SER A 125 -22.05 27.96 -22.09
CA SER A 125 -21.50 26.60 -21.92
C SER A 125 -20.63 26.48 -20.67
N ALA A 126 -19.77 27.45 -20.37
CA ALA A 126 -18.97 27.49 -19.16
C ALA A 126 -19.82 27.55 -17.87
N LYS A 127 -20.98 28.21 -17.92
CA LYS A 127 -21.93 28.24 -16.82
C LYS A 127 -22.55 26.86 -16.60
N ASP A 128 -22.89 26.16 -17.69
CA ASP A 128 -23.49 24.84 -17.63
C ASP A 128 -22.44 23.81 -17.10
N VAL A 129 -21.20 23.83 -17.61
CA VAL A 129 -20.09 23.03 -17.12
C VAL A 129 -19.86 23.27 -15.62
N LYS A 130 -19.82 24.53 -15.19
CA LYS A 130 -19.69 24.87 -13.76
C LYS A 130 -20.82 24.30 -12.92
N SER A 131 -22.07 24.42 -13.37
CA SER A 131 -23.24 23.88 -12.67
C SER A 131 -23.15 22.34 -12.52
N GLN A 132 -22.73 21.64 -13.58
CA GLN A 132 -22.52 20.20 -13.55
C GLN A 132 -21.37 19.81 -12.62
N ALA A 133 -20.28 20.57 -12.62
CA ALA A 133 -19.15 20.32 -11.72
C ALA A 133 -19.53 20.52 -10.24
N GLU A 134 -20.30 21.55 -9.90
CA GLU A 134 -20.83 21.77 -8.55
C GLU A 134 -21.77 20.65 -8.12
N THR A 135 -22.62 20.18 -9.03
CA THR A 135 -23.51 19.03 -8.80
C THR A 135 -22.71 17.73 -8.61
N ALA A 136 -21.70 17.50 -9.44
CA ALA A 136 -20.82 16.34 -9.31
C ALA A 136 -20.11 16.32 -7.94
N LEU A 137 -19.54 17.45 -7.52
CA LEU A 137 -18.89 17.58 -6.20
C LEU A 137 -19.87 17.32 -5.04
N SER A 138 -21.09 17.84 -5.14
CA SER A 138 -22.15 17.59 -4.15
C SER A 138 -22.48 16.09 -4.07
N ASN A 139 -22.58 15.41 -5.23
CA ASN A 139 -22.85 13.98 -5.26
C ASN A 139 -21.68 13.15 -4.69
N VAL A 140 -20.42 13.51 -4.95
CA VAL A 140 -19.25 12.87 -4.33
C VAL A 140 -19.31 12.97 -2.80
N ASN A 141 -19.59 14.16 -2.27
CA ASN A 141 -19.74 14.34 -0.84
C ASN A 141 -20.95 13.55 -0.29
N GLY A 142 -22.04 13.49 -1.07
CA GLY A 142 -23.23 12.69 -0.76
C GLY A 142 -22.94 11.19 -0.71
N ILE A 143 -22.12 10.67 -1.64
CA ILE A 143 -21.65 9.27 -1.62
C ILE A 143 -20.85 8.99 -0.34
N GLN A 144 -19.87 9.83 -0.03
CA GLN A 144 -19.03 9.67 1.17
C GLN A 144 -19.87 9.66 2.45
N THR A 145 -20.82 10.61 2.58
CA THR A 145 -21.70 10.72 3.74
C THR A 145 -22.61 9.51 3.86
N ALA A 146 -23.17 9.04 2.74
CA ALA A 146 -24.09 7.90 2.70
C ALA A 146 -23.35 6.58 3.04
N ILE A 147 -22.14 6.37 2.52
CA ILE A 147 -21.30 5.21 2.87
C ILE A 147 -20.95 5.24 4.36
N ALA A 148 -20.51 6.38 4.89
CA ALA A 148 -20.21 6.52 6.32
C ALA A 148 -21.45 6.28 7.21
N GLY A 149 -22.63 6.64 6.73
CA GLY A 149 -23.91 6.37 7.38
C GLY A 149 -24.50 4.99 7.08
N GLN A 150 -23.80 4.13 6.32
CA GLN A 150 -24.29 2.81 5.87
C GLN A 150 -25.58 2.86 5.05
N ASP A 151 -25.91 4.00 4.44
CA ASP A 151 -27.03 4.15 3.51
C ASP A 151 -26.56 3.92 2.06
N PHE A 152 -26.36 2.65 1.72
CA PHE A 152 -25.81 2.26 0.41
C PHE A 152 -26.81 2.53 -0.73
N ALA A 153 -28.10 2.58 -0.46
CA ALA A 153 -29.10 2.96 -1.45
C ALA A 153 -28.97 4.43 -1.86
N THR A 154 -28.79 5.33 -0.89
CA THR A 154 -28.50 6.75 -1.15
C THR A 154 -27.13 6.92 -1.79
N ALA A 155 -26.12 6.13 -1.41
CA ALA A 155 -24.81 6.15 -2.08
C ALA A 155 -24.92 5.79 -3.56
N ALA A 156 -25.64 4.73 -3.92
CA ALA A 156 -25.86 4.31 -5.31
C ALA A 156 -26.64 5.37 -6.12
N LYS A 157 -27.66 6.01 -5.52
CA LYS A 157 -28.40 7.10 -6.13
C LYS A 157 -27.49 8.32 -6.42
N ASN A 158 -26.67 8.72 -5.46
CA ASN A 158 -25.72 9.82 -5.64
C ASN A 158 -24.66 9.47 -6.68
N ALA A 159 -24.21 8.23 -6.77
CA ALA A 159 -23.30 7.75 -7.80
C ALA A 159 -23.91 7.85 -9.21
N SER A 160 -25.16 7.46 -9.39
CA SER A 160 -25.88 7.62 -10.66
C SER A 160 -26.07 9.11 -11.05
N ASN A 161 -26.29 9.98 -10.06
CA ASN A 161 -26.36 11.42 -10.29
C ASN A 161 -24.98 12.01 -10.65
N LEU A 162 -23.92 11.54 -10.00
CA LEU A 162 -22.54 11.88 -10.34
C LEU A 162 -22.21 11.49 -11.77
N GLN A 163 -22.52 10.25 -12.16
CA GLN A 163 -22.37 9.73 -13.52
C GLN A 163 -23.05 10.64 -14.54
N SER A 164 -24.33 10.98 -14.32
CA SER A 164 -25.11 11.84 -15.19
C SER A 164 -24.47 13.23 -15.34
N SER A 165 -23.99 13.82 -14.24
CA SER A 165 -23.33 15.13 -14.24
C SER A 165 -21.97 15.07 -14.94
N ALA A 166 -21.18 14.02 -14.71
CA ALA A 166 -19.87 13.83 -15.33
C ALA A 166 -20.00 13.62 -16.85
N GLN A 167 -20.95 12.81 -17.28
CA GLN A 167 -21.25 12.58 -18.70
C GLN A 167 -21.74 13.85 -19.38
N ALA A 168 -22.66 14.61 -18.75
CA ALA A 168 -23.14 15.91 -19.29
C ALA A 168 -21.98 16.90 -19.42
N MET A 169 -21.12 16.99 -18.43
CA MET A 169 -19.93 17.83 -18.45
C MET A 169 -18.97 17.43 -19.56
N ASN A 170 -18.70 16.13 -19.72
CA ASN A 170 -17.82 15.61 -20.76
C ASN A 170 -18.37 15.85 -22.16
N MET A 171 -19.67 15.65 -22.37
CA MET A 171 -20.33 15.95 -23.65
C MET A 171 -20.26 17.46 -24.00
N GLU A 172 -20.52 18.33 -23.03
CA GLU A 172 -20.46 19.78 -23.24
C GLU A 172 -19.04 20.23 -23.58
N LEU A 173 -18.04 19.76 -22.85
CA LEU A 173 -16.62 20.08 -23.05
C LEU A 173 -16.03 19.49 -24.34
N SER A 174 -16.66 18.46 -24.90
CA SER A 174 -16.31 17.87 -26.20
C SER A 174 -16.93 18.60 -27.39
N SER A 175 -17.68 19.70 -27.15
CA SER A 175 -18.29 20.45 -28.21
C SER A 175 -17.29 21.35 -28.97
N PRO A 176 -17.55 21.70 -30.26
CA PRO A 176 -16.63 22.50 -31.05
C PRO A 176 -16.31 23.90 -30.44
N VAL A 177 -17.17 24.38 -29.57
CA VAL A 177 -16.93 25.65 -28.84
C VAL A 177 -15.69 25.52 -27.94
N TRP A 178 -15.54 24.40 -27.25
CA TRP A 178 -14.41 24.17 -26.39
C TRP A 178 -13.14 23.77 -27.15
N ASP A 179 -13.27 23.10 -28.32
CA ASP A 179 -12.13 22.81 -29.19
C ASP A 179 -11.43 24.08 -29.68
N VAL A 180 -12.21 25.09 -30.03
CA VAL A 180 -11.65 26.40 -30.40
C VAL A 180 -11.03 27.10 -29.19
N ALA A 181 -11.65 27.02 -28.00
CA ALA A 181 -11.09 27.57 -26.77
C ALA A 181 -9.77 26.89 -26.38
N ALA A 182 -9.64 25.58 -26.61
CA ALA A 182 -8.44 24.81 -26.37
C ALA A 182 -7.24 25.19 -27.26
N MET A 183 -7.47 25.92 -28.34
CA MET A 183 -6.42 26.44 -29.23
C MET A 183 -5.91 27.83 -28.81
N LEU A 184 -6.54 28.47 -27.83
CA LEU A 184 -6.16 29.80 -27.39
C LEU A 184 -4.81 29.78 -26.64
N PRO A 185 -3.91 30.76 -26.88
CA PRO A 185 -2.70 30.87 -26.10
C PRO A 185 -3.00 31.02 -24.60
N VAL A 186 -2.23 30.37 -23.73
CA VAL A 186 -2.30 30.40 -22.26
C VAL A 186 -3.55 29.68 -21.72
N VAL A 187 -4.75 30.06 -22.11
CA VAL A 187 -6.00 29.48 -21.56
C VAL A 187 -6.29 28.11 -22.15
N GLY A 188 -5.77 27.81 -23.33
CA GLY A 188 -6.03 26.52 -24.01
C GLY A 188 -5.54 25.30 -23.26
N SER A 189 -4.44 25.42 -22.50
CA SER A 189 -3.96 24.34 -21.61
C SER A 189 -4.94 24.08 -20.48
N ASP A 190 -5.51 25.12 -19.88
CA ASP A 190 -6.50 25.01 -18.82
C ASP A 190 -7.80 24.36 -19.33
N VAL A 191 -8.23 24.73 -20.54
CA VAL A 191 -9.38 24.09 -21.18
C VAL A 191 -9.13 22.59 -21.39
N LYS A 192 -7.99 22.21 -21.95
CA LYS A 192 -7.61 20.79 -22.12
C LYS A 192 -7.58 20.05 -20.78
N GLY A 193 -7.02 20.67 -19.75
CA GLY A 193 -7.02 20.10 -18.40
C GLY A 193 -8.44 19.83 -17.88
N VAL A 194 -9.37 20.76 -18.07
CA VAL A 194 -10.79 20.58 -17.68
C VAL A 194 -11.47 19.50 -18.53
N GLN A 195 -11.17 19.41 -19.83
CA GLN A 195 -11.65 18.32 -20.70
C GLN A 195 -11.17 16.96 -20.21
N THR A 196 -9.88 16.84 -19.87
CA THR A 196 -9.29 15.62 -19.30
C THR A 196 -9.98 15.25 -17.98
N ILE A 197 -10.17 16.20 -17.06
CA ILE A 197 -10.88 15.94 -15.78
C ILE A 197 -12.29 15.41 -16.03
N ALA A 198 -13.04 16.02 -16.94
CA ALA A 198 -14.41 15.60 -17.23
C ALA A 198 -14.48 14.19 -17.82
N SER A 199 -13.57 13.87 -18.75
CA SER A 199 -13.45 12.54 -19.34
C SER A 199 -13.07 11.49 -18.31
N ALA A 200 -12.05 11.77 -17.49
CA ALA A 200 -11.60 10.87 -16.43
C ALA A 200 -12.69 10.59 -15.38
N LEU A 201 -13.42 11.66 -14.97
CA LEU A 201 -14.51 11.51 -14.02
C LEU A 201 -15.69 10.71 -14.60
N ALA A 202 -16.00 10.90 -15.89
CA ALA A 202 -17.03 10.11 -16.58
C ALA A 202 -16.64 8.63 -16.63
N ASP A 203 -15.40 8.30 -17.04
CA ASP A 203 -14.90 6.92 -17.07
C ASP A 203 -14.90 6.27 -15.68
N ALA A 204 -14.38 6.94 -14.66
CA ALA A 204 -14.38 6.45 -13.29
C ALA A 204 -15.81 6.28 -12.73
N SER A 205 -16.73 7.19 -13.05
CA SER A 205 -18.12 7.07 -12.65
C SER A 205 -18.81 5.87 -13.29
N ASP A 206 -18.62 5.67 -14.60
CA ASP A 206 -19.25 4.60 -15.37
C ASP A 206 -18.72 3.22 -14.98
N ASN A 207 -17.41 3.09 -14.83
CA ASN A 207 -16.75 1.81 -14.76
C ASN A 207 -16.27 1.42 -13.35
N ALA A 208 -16.28 2.34 -12.38
CA ALA A 208 -15.87 2.04 -11.01
C ALA A 208 -16.92 2.43 -9.96
N ILE A 209 -17.31 3.71 -9.89
CA ILE A 209 -18.09 4.24 -8.77
C ILE A 209 -19.53 3.70 -8.78
N VAL A 210 -20.20 3.74 -9.93
CA VAL A 210 -21.58 3.22 -10.06
C VAL A 210 -21.64 1.70 -9.88
N PRO A 211 -20.79 0.88 -10.51
CA PRO A 211 -20.78 -0.55 -10.27
C PRO A 211 -20.55 -0.91 -8.79
N LEU A 212 -19.57 -0.28 -8.12
CA LEU A 212 -19.27 -0.55 -6.72
C LEU A 212 -20.43 -0.15 -5.81
N THR A 213 -20.97 1.07 -5.95
CA THR A 213 -22.07 1.53 -5.09
C THR A 213 -23.37 0.74 -5.33
N SER A 214 -23.60 0.27 -6.55
CA SER A 214 -24.70 -0.64 -6.89
C SER A 214 -24.52 -2.01 -6.21
N SER A 215 -23.30 -2.54 -6.24
CA SER A 215 -22.97 -3.79 -5.53
C SER A 215 -23.13 -3.64 -4.03
N LEU A 216 -22.68 -2.53 -3.44
CA LEU A 216 -22.88 -2.22 -2.02
C LEU A 216 -24.37 -2.08 -1.65
N SER A 217 -25.20 -1.56 -2.56
CA SER A 217 -26.64 -1.42 -2.34
C SER A 217 -27.38 -2.77 -2.35
N THR A 218 -26.93 -3.72 -3.18
CA THR A 218 -27.52 -5.06 -3.30
C THR A 218 -26.91 -6.09 -2.35
N THR A 219 -25.63 -5.94 -2.07
CA THR A 219 -24.82 -6.77 -1.18
C THR A 219 -24.11 -5.87 -0.18
N PRO A 220 -24.82 -5.37 0.84
CA PRO A 220 -24.21 -4.50 1.84
C PRO A 220 -23.17 -5.28 2.67
N PRO A 221 -22.21 -4.59 3.34
CA PRO A 221 -21.22 -5.25 4.20
C PRO A 221 -21.82 -6.15 5.27
N SER A 222 -23.06 -5.91 5.70
CA SER A 222 -23.80 -6.81 6.60
C SER A 222 -24.11 -8.19 5.98
N ALA A 223 -24.14 -8.30 4.66
CA ALA A 223 -24.32 -9.57 3.97
C ALA A 223 -23.02 -10.42 3.94
N CYS A 224 -21.87 -9.81 4.29
CA CYS A 224 -20.60 -10.53 4.38
C CYS A 224 -20.50 -11.42 5.63
N ILE A 225 -21.47 -11.35 6.51
CA ILE A 225 -21.63 -12.23 7.68
C ILE A 225 -23.00 -12.88 7.57
N ASP A 226 -23.05 -14.19 7.68
CA ASP A 226 -24.32 -14.92 7.64
C ASP A 226 -25.02 -14.94 9.02
N ALA A 227 -26.19 -15.62 9.09
CA ALA A 227 -26.98 -15.70 10.31
C ALA A 227 -26.31 -16.55 11.43
N ASP A 228 -25.34 -17.37 11.05
CA ASP A 228 -24.56 -18.22 11.97
C ASP A 228 -23.24 -17.56 12.40
N GLY A 229 -22.98 -16.30 11.99
CA GLY A 229 -21.77 -15.54 12.30
C GLY A 229 -20.56 -15.87 11.43
N LYS A 230 -20.74 -16.67 10.37
CA LYS A 230 -19.67 -17.04 9.45
C LYS A 230 -19.49 -15.98 8.36
N LEU A 231 -18.28 -15.89 7.82
CA LEU A 231 -17.99 -15.05 6.67
C LEU A 231 -18.67 -15.60 5.42
N ASN A 232 -19.53 -14.80 4.81
CA ASN A 232 -20.20 -15.13 3.55
C ASN A 232 -19.27 -14.85 2.36
N ILE A 233 -18.54 -15.87 1.91
CA ILE A 233 -17.58 -15.78 0.83
C ILE A 233 -18.22 -15.26 -0.48
N ALA A 234 -19.44 -15.67 -0.78
CA ALA A 234 -20.14 -15.23 -1.99
C ALA A 234 -20.41 -13.71 -1.97
N ALA A 235 -20.80 -13.17 -0.83
CA ALA A 235 -20.98 -11.72 -0.67
C ALA A 235 -19.65 -10.97 -0.76
N ILE A 236 -18.61 -11.46 -0.09
CA ILE A 236 -17.26 -10.88 -0.11
C ILE A 236 -16.71 -10.87 -1.54
N THR A 237 -16.76 -12.00 -2.26
CA THR A 237 -16.26 -12.09 -3.63
C THR A 237 -17.07 -11.23 -4.61
N THR A 238 -18.37 -11.03 -4.37
CA THR A 238 -19.20 -10.12 -5.16
C THR A 238 -18.72 -8.68 -5.03
N LEU A 239 -18.46 -8.21 -3.81
CA LEU A 239 -17.96 -6.85 -3.56
C LEU A 239 -16.54 -6.66 -4.12
N LEU A 240 -15.66 -7.62 -3.88
CA LEU A 240 -14.31 -7.58 -4.43
C LEU A 240 -14.30 -7.62 -5.96
N GLY A 241 -15.20 -8.39 -6.58
CA GLY A 241 -15.36 -8.39 -8.05
C GLY A 241 -15.77 -7.03 -8.60
N ALA A 242 -16.62 -6.28 -7.90
CA ALA A 242 -16.96 -4.91 -8.29
C ALA A 242 -15.75 -3.97 -8.20
N ILE A 243 -14.91 -4.13 -7.19
CA ILE A 243 -13.66 -3.37 -7.04
C ILE A 243 -12.65 -3.75 -8.12
N GLN A 244 -12.42 -5.04 -8.35
CA GLN A 244 -11.51 -5.53 -9.40
C GLN A 244 -11.87 -4.97 -10.79
N ASN A 245 -13.17 -5.02 -11.12
CA ASN A 245 -13.65 -4.51 -12.40
C ASN A 245 -13.49 -2.97 -12.51
N GLY A 246 -13.57 -2.24 -11.40
CA GLY A 246 -13.44 -0.79 -11.34
C GLY A 246 -11.99 -0.30 -11.24
N ALA A 247 -11.07 -1.12 -10.73
CA ALA A 247 -9.69 -0.72 -10.47
C ALA A 247 -8.95 -0.14 -11.71
N PRO A 248 -9.08 -0.70 -12.94
CA PRO A 248 -8.46 -0.10 -14.11
C PRO A 248 -8.99 1.30 -14.46
N ALA A 249 -10.27 1.57 -14.23
CA ALA A 249 -10.86 2.88 -14.48
C ALA A 249 -10.39 3.91 -13.44
N MET A 250 -10.30 3.52 -12.18
CA MET A 250 -9.74 4.37 -11.11
C MET A 250 -8.27 4.68 -11.35
N GLN A 251 -7.47 3.70 -11.80
CA GLN A 251 -6.07 3.92 -12.15
C GLN A 251 -5.93 4.91 -13.29
N ARG A 252 -6.67 4.73 -14.40
CA ARG A 252 -6.66 5.69 -15.52
C ARG A 252 -7.04 7.09 -15.06
N CYS A 253 -8.07 7.21 -14.24
CA CYS A 253 -8.50 8.51 -13.68
C CYS A 253 -7.36 9.17 -12.89
N THR A 254 -6.67 8.43 -12.05
CA THR A 254 -5.53 8.94 -11.26
C THR A 254 -4.35 9.34 -12.16
N ASP A 255 -4.02 8.54 -13.17
CA ASP A 255 -2.93 8.81 -14.12
C ASP A 255 -3.22 10.08 -14.95
N GLU A 256 -4.43 10.20 -15.46
CA GLU A 256 -4.87 11.37 -16.22
C GLU A 256 -4.83 12.65 -15.37
N LEU A 257 -5.32 12.59 -14.14
CA LEU A 257 -5.28 13.72 -13.21
C LEU A 257 -3.86 14.09 -12.79
N SER A 258 -2.99 13.11 -12.59
CA SER A 258 -1.59 13.33 -12.22
C SER A 258 -0.76 13.91 -13.36
N SER A 259 -1.16 13.67 -14.61
CA SER A 259 -0.51 14.20 -15.80
C SER A 259 -0.90 15.64 -16.14
N LEU A 260 -1.85 16.25 -15.41
CA LEU A 260 -2.34 17.58 -15.68
C LEU A 260 -1.24 18.64 -15.47
N PRO A 261 -1.08 19.58 -16.41
CA PRO A 261 -0.21 20.74 -16.20
C PRO A 261 -0.79 21.67 -15.13
N ALA A 262 0.07 22.49 -14.54
CA ALA A 262 -0.39 23.56 -13.64
C ALA A 262 -1.37 24.49 -14.37
N PHE A 263 -2.50 24.79 -13.75
CA PHE A 263 -3.52 25.68 -14.30
C PHE A 263 -3.10 27.13 -14.15
N HIS A 264 -3.31 27.93 -15.19
CA HIS A 264 -3.10 29.38 -15.16
C HIS A 264 -4.24 30.09 -14.40
N ILE A 265 -5.45 29.52 -14.44
CA ILE A 265 -6.59 30.00 -13.67
C ILE A 265 -6.48 29.55 -12.23
N GLU A 266 -6.11 30.46 -11.32
CA GLU A 266 -5.86 30.19 -9.91
C GLU A 266 -7.01 29.44 -9.21
N LYS A 267 -8.26 29.72 -9.59
CA LYS A 267 -9.43 29.03 -9.03
C LYS A 267 -9.46 27.55 -9.41
N LEU A 268 -9.05 27.20 -10.63
CA LEU A 268 -8.96 25.81 -11.06
C LEU A 268 -7.82 25.11 -10.32
N GLN A 269 -6.65 25.75 -10.22
CA GLN A 269 -5.51 25.21 -9.49
C GLN A 269 -5.85 24.85 -8.04
N LYS A 270 -6.60 25.72 -7.34
CA LYS A 270 -7.04 25.50 -5.95
C LYS A 270 -8.05 24.37 -5.77
N LEU A 271 -8.79 24.02 -6.82
CA LEU A 271 -9.78 22.95 -6.77
C LEU A 271 -9.19 21.58 -7.14
N VAL A 272 -8.23 21.57 -8.08
CA VAL A 272 -7.69 20.34 -8.63
C VAL A 272 -6.79 19.60 -7.65
N GLY A 273 -5.90 20.29 -6.92
CA GLY A 273 -4.99 19.66 -5.97
C GLY A 273 -5.71 18.78 -4.92
N PRO A 274 -6.64 19.34 -4.13
CA PRO A 274 -7.41 18.54 -3.16
C PRO A 274 -8.25 17.42 -3.79
N ALA A 275 -8.70 17.59 -5.04
CA ALA A 275 -9.43 16.55 -5.76
C ALA A 275 -8.51 15.39 -6.16
N GLN A 276 -7.30 15.69 -6.64
CA GLN A 276 -6.28 14.69 -6.95
C GLN A 276 -5.93 13.84 -5.72
N GLU A 277 -5.66 14.47 -4.58
CA GLU A 277 -5.35 13.75 -3.33
C GLU A 277 -6.47 12.77 -2.94
N LYS A 278 -7.74 13.20 -3.03
CA LYS A 278 -8.89 12.34 -2.72
C LYS A 278 -9.02 11.17 -3.68
N ILE A 279 -8.84 11.41 -4.98
CA ILE A 279 -8.96 10.37 -6.00
C ILE A 279 -7.81 9.37 -5.87
N THR A 280 -6.59 9.83 -5.60
CA THR A 280 -5.45 8.96 -5.31
C THR A 280 -5.75 8.06 -4.11
N GLY A 281 -6.23 8.60 -2.99
CA GLY A 281 -6.59 7.79 -1.83
C GLY A 281 -7.70 6.76 -2.11
N ILE A 282 -8.70 7.10 -2.95
CA ILE A 282 -9.71 6.13 -3.37
C ILE A 282 -9.10 5.07 -4.29
N ASN A 283 -8.23 5.45 -5.22
CA ASN A 283 -7.55 4.51 -6.10
C ASN A 283 -6.68 3.53 -5.30
N ASP A 284 -5.95 3.99 -4.29
CA ASP A 284 -5.12 3.13 -3.44
C ASP A 284 -5.96 2.03 -2.79
N VAL A 285 -7.17 2.34 -2.30
CA VAL A 285 -8.12 1.33 -1.79
C VAL A 285 -8.54 0.34 -2.88
N PHE A 286 -8.81 0.82 -4.11
CA PHE A 286 -9.16 -0.06 -5.23
C PHE A 286 -7.99 -0.99 -5.60
N GLN A 287 -6.77 -0.49 -5.63
CA GLN A 287 -5.60 -1.29 -5.99
C GLN A 287 -5.25 -2.30 -4.90
N GLN A 288 -5.29 -1.93 -3.63
CA GLN A 288 -5.10 -2.85 -2.51
C GLN A 288 -6.13 -3.98 -2.54
N ALA A 289 -7.42 -3.64 -2.63
CA ALA A 289 -8.48 -4.65 -2.69
C ALA A 289 -8.39 -5.52 -3.97
N ASN A 290 -7.99 -4.93 -5.10
CA ASN A 290 -7.76 -5.66 -6.35
C ASN A 290 -6.64 -6.70 -6.21
N THR A 291 -5.60 -6.40 -5.46
CA THR A 291 -4.49 -7.34 -5.23
C THR A 291 -4.89 -8.49 -4.29
N PHE A 292 -5.72 -8.22 -3.26
CA PHE A 292 -6.24 -9.27 -2.37
C PHE A 292 -7.30 -10.16 -3.03
N ALA A 293 -8.09 -9.62 -3.93
CA ALA A 293 -9.27 -10.29 -4.48
C ALA A 293 -8.98 -11.69 -5.10
N PRO A 294 -7.84 -11.95 -5.75
CA PRO A 294 -7.53 -13.28 -6.30
C PRO A 294 -7.34 -14.37 -5.24
N ILE A 295 -6.89 -14.00 -4.03
CA ILE A 295 -6.50 -14.97 -3.00
C ILE A 295 -7.48 -15.04 -1.82
N ILE A 296 -8.29 -14.00 -1.59
CA ILE A 296 -9.15 -13.92 -0.40
C ILE A 296 -10.13 -15.09 -0.29
N GLY A 297 -10.72 -15.53 -1.40
CA GLY A 297 -11.63 -16.68 -1.39
C GLY A 297 -10.92 -17.96 -0.95
N SER A 298 -9.71 -18.20 -1.45
CA SER A 298 -8.87 -19.34 -1.06
C SER A 298 -8.45 -19.24 0.41
N MET A 299 -8.00 -18.07 0.85
CA MET A 299 -7.62 -17.82 2.24
C MET A 299 -8.78 -18.05 3.21
N LEU A 300 -10.01 -17.77 2.79
CA LEU A 300 -11.22 -18.00 3.58
C LEU A 300 -11.81 -19.41 3.41
N GLY A 301 -11.07 -20.34 2.82
CA GLY A 301 -11.49 -21.74 2.73
C GLY A 301 -12.54 -22.04 1.66
N ALA A 302 -12.69 -21.20 0.61
CA ALA A 302 -13.65 -21.45 -0.48
C ALA A 302 -13.39 -22.75 -1.23
N ASN A 303 -12.13 -23.20 -1.28
CA ASN A 303 -11.68 -24.38 -2.02
C ASN A 303 -11.33 -25.59 -1.12
N GLY A 304 -11.67 -25.51 0.16
CA GLY A 304 -11.36 -26.50 1.21
C GLY A 304 -10.80 -25.84 2.44
N ASN A 305 -10.77 -26.59 3.54
CA ASN A 305 -10.26 -26.10 4.82
C ASN A 305 -8.84 -25.52 4.67
N ARG A 306 -8.61 -24.38 5.30
CA ARG A 306 -7.29 -23.73 5.44
C ARG A 306 -6.92 -23.67 6.90
N THR A 307 -5.68 -24.00 7.20
CA THR A 307 -5.14 -23.93 8.57
C THR A 307 -3.93 -23.01 8.60
N TYR A 308 -3.99 -21.99 9.44
CA TYR A 308 -2.91 -21.03 9.64
C TYR A 308 -2.32 -21.18 11.04
N LEU A 309 -0.99 -21.10 11.13
CA LEU A 309 -0.31 -20.94 12.41
C LEU A 309 -0.31 -19.47 12.79
N LEU A 310 -0.90 -19.14 13.92
CA LEU A 310 -0.97 -17.79 14.44
C LEU A 310 0.10 -17.61 15.50
N ALA A 311 1.09 -16.75 15.24
CA ALA A 311 2.21 -16.47 16.12
C ALA A 311 2.02 -15.13 16.85
N ALA A 312 1.85 -15.18 18.17
CA ALA A 312 1.79 -13.99 19.00
C ALA A 312 3.22 -13.58 19.42
N GLN A 313 3.74 -12.51 18.79
CA GLN A 313 5.11 -12.04 18.96
C GLN A 313 5.21 -10.96 20.03
N ASN A 314 6.10 -11.12 21.01
CA ASN A 314 6.38 -10.12 22.02
C ASN A 314 7.46 -9.14 21.53
N THR A 315 7.06 -7.94 21.14
CA THR A 315 7.98 -6.89 20.64
C THR A 315 8.84 -6.25 21.73
N ALA A 316 8.57 -6.46 23.03
CA ALA A 316 9.48 -6.07 24.11
C ALA A 316 10.74 -6.93 24.15
N GLU A 317 10.68 -8.14 23.59
CA GLU A 317 11.85 -8.97 23.28
C GLU A 317 12.18 -8.81 21.80
N ILE A 318 12.96 -7.79 21.48
CA ILE A 318 13.21 -7.35 20.11
C ILE A 318 13.89 -8.45 19.30
N ARG A 319 13.25 -8.81 18.19
CA ARG A 319 13.77 -9.63 17.10
C ARG A 319 13.54 -8.91 15.79
N ALA A 320 14.39 -9.13 14.81
CA ALA A 320 14.36 -8.42 13.53
C ALA A 320 13.04 -8.63 12.74
N SER A 321 12.39 -9.78 12.89
CA SER A 321 11.09 -10.09 12.28
C SER A 321 9.91 -9.94 13.25
N GLY A 322 9.90 -8.89 14.09
CA GLY A 322 8.73 -8.46 14.86
C GLY A 322 8.78 -8.73 16.36
N GLY A 323 9.48 -9.74 16.85
CA GLY A 323 9.59 -10.06 18.26
C GLY A 323 9.77 -11.55 18.53
N PHE A 324 9.89 -11.90 19.80
CA PHE A 324 9.94 -13.30 20.20
C PHE A 324 8.54 -13.94 20.10
N PRO A 325 8.36 -15.09 19.42
CA PRO A 325 7.07 -15.78 19.32
C PRO A 325 6.74 -16.51 20.62
N GLY A 326 6.24 -15.81 21.63
CA GLY A 326 6.04 -16.37 22.98
C GLY A 326 4.99 -17.47 23.02
N SER A 327 3.91 -17.31 22.25
CA SER A 327 2.82 -18.29 22.14
C SER A 327 2.35 -18.40 20.70
N MET A 328 1.78 -19.56 20.39
CA MET A 328 1.20 -19.87 19.08
C MET A 328 -0.11 -20.63 19.25
N GLY A 329 -0.96 -20.51 18.24
CA GLY A 329 -2.19 -21.25 18.09
C GLY A 329 -2.44 -21.55 16.64
N THR A 330 -3.54 -22.24 16.34
CA THR A 330 -3.99 -22.45 14.96
C THR A 330 -5.31 -21.74 14.71
N VAL A 331 -5.50 -21.31 13.47
CA VAL A 331 -6.78 -20.81 12.96
C VAL A 331 -7.15 -21.68 11.77
N SER A 332 -8.29 -22.37 11.87
CA SER A 332 -8.87 -23.12 10.76
C SER A 332 -10.00 -22.30 10.14
N ILE A 333 -10.04 -22.25 8.81
CA ILE A 333 -11.11 -21.56 8.07
C ILE A 333 -11.67 -22.52 7.01
N ASP A 334 -12.92 -22.92 7.19
CA ASP A 334 -13.65 -23.78 6.24
C ASP A 334 -14.88 -23.06 5.71
N ASN A 335 -14.86 -22.70 4.44
CA ASN A 335 -15.94 -21.98 3.76
C ASN A 335 -16.46 -20.79 4.60
N GLY A 336 -15.55 -19.98 5.11
CA GLY A 336 -15.83 -18.79 5.93
C GLY A 336 -16.13 -19.04 7.41
N ALA A 337 -16.24 -20.29 7.84
CA ALA A 337 -16.31 -20.63 9.25
C ALA A 337 -14.90 -20.57 9.85
N ILE A 338 -14.69 -19.74 10.86
CA ILE A 338 -13.40 -19.55 11.53
C ILE A 338 -13.45 -20.29 12.85
N GLU A 339 -12.46 -21.16 13.09
CA GLU A 339 -12.30 -21.89 14.34
C GLU A 339 -10.89 -21.64 14.88
N LEU A 340 -10.80 -21.20 16.14
CA LEU A 340 -9.53 -21.07 16.85
C LEU A 340 -9.18 -22.40 17.51
N GLY A 341 -7.92 -22.81 17.34
CA GLY A 341 -7.35 -23.87 18.16
C GLY A 341 -6.71 -23.27 19.42
N ASP A 342 -6.35 -24.15 20.35
CA ASP A 342 -5.73 -23.76 21.61
C ASP A 342 -4.46 -22.96 21.39
N PHE A 343 -4.33 -21.83 22.07
CA PHE A 343 -3.09 -21.09 22.17
C PHE A 343 -2.21 -21.67 23.28
N THR A 344 -0.96 -21.93 22.95
CA THR A 344 -0.01 -22.49 23.91
C THR A 344 1.39 -21.92 23.69
N LYS A 345 2.31 -22.29 24.56
CA LYS A 345 3.72 -21.84 24.45
C LYS A 345 4.33 -22.34 23.15
N VAL A 346 5.19 -21.52 22.55
CA VAL A 346 5.92 -21.88 21.33
C VAL A 346 6.66 -23.20 21.43
N TYR A 347 7.20 -23.54 22.61
CA TYR A 347 7.92 -24.79 22.88
C TYR A 347 7.07 -26.05 22.76
N ASP A 348 5.76 -25.92 22.93
CA ASP A 348 4.81 -27.03 22.79
C ASP A 348 4.33 -27.18 21.34
N MET A 349 4.43 -26.12 20.54
CA MET A 349 3.91 -26.04 19.16
C MET A 349 4.96 -26.36 18.10
N MET A 350 6.25 -26.13 18.37
CA MET A 350 7.31 -26.29 17.37
C MET A 350 8.39 -27.25 17.84
N ALA A 351 9.05 -27.90 16.89
CA ALA A 351 10.28 -28.64 17.16
C ALA A 351 11.36 -27.69 17.71
N GLU A 352 12.16 -28.15 18.67
CA GLU A 352 13.20 -27.32 19.31
C GLU A 352 14.25 -26.90 18.29
N GLU A 353 14.84 -27.86 17.58
CA GLU A 353 15.87 -27.59 16.58
C GLU A 353 15.21 -27.14 15.25
N THR A 354 15.92 -26.30 14.51
CA THR A 354 15.50 -25.95 13.16
C THR A 354 15.47 -27.19 12.26
N PRO A 355 14.34 -27.50 11.61
CA PRO A 355 14.19 -28.72 10.81
C PRO A 355 15.24 -28.84 9.70
N ALA A 356 15.77 -30.03 9.51
CA ALA A 356 16.85 -30.31 8.55
C ALA A 356 16.46 -29.98 7.09
N GLN A 357 15.17 -30.06 6.75
CA GLN A 357 14.66 -29.64 5.44
C GLN A 357 14.74 -28.15 5.19
N CYS A 358 14.87 -27.34 6.25
CA CYS A 358 15.04 -25.87 6.18
C CYS A 358 16.52 -25.51 6.05
N ALA A 359 17.26 -26.08 5.10
CA ALA A 359 18.70 -25.88 4.95
C ALA A 359 19.14 -24.44 5.31
N ILE A 360 19.94 -24.33 6.38
CA ILE A 360 20.51 -23.07 6.84
C ILE A 360 21.71 -22.72 5.97
N THR A 361 21.74 -21.50 5.42
CA THR A 361 22.86 -21.06 4.57
C THR A 361 24.11 -20.74 5.39
N ASP A 362 25.28 -20.71 4.74
CA ASP A 362 26.53 -20.32 5.40
C ASP A 362 26.45 -18.88 5.95
N GLU A 363 25.75 -17.99 5.26
CA GLU A 363 25.53 -16.60 5.67
C GLU A 363 24.62 -16.53 6.92
N GLU A 364 23.48 -17.22 6.91
CA GLU A 364 22.59 -17.31 8.07
C GLU A 364 23.34 -17.88 9.28
N ASN A 365 24.11 -18.94 9.07
CA ASN A 365 24.91 -19.54 10.14
C ASN A 365 25.99 -18.60 10.64
N ALA A 366 26.65 -17.83 9.76
CA ALA A 366 27.66 -16.86 10.16
C ALA A 366 27.10 -15.69 10.97
N LEU A 367 25.84 -15.27 10.68
CA LEU A 367 25.18 -14.15 11.34
C LEU A 367 24.49 -14.54 12.65
N PHE A 368 23.88 -15.73 12.71
CA PHE A 368 22.92 -16.07 13.77
C PHE A 368 23.32 -17.32 14.60
N TYR A 369 24.48 -17.97 14.30
CA TYR A 369 24.95 -19.13 15.07
C TYR A 369 25.18 -18.77 16.55
N PRO A 370 24.91 -19.67 17.50
CA PRO A 370 24.33 -21.03 17.31
C PRO A 370 22.79 -21.06 17.33
N TRP A 371 22.14 -19.99 17.72
CA TRP A 371 20.72 -19.94 18.05
C TRP A 371 19.82 -20.33 16.89
N TYR A 372 20.20 -19.93 15.69
CA TYR A 372 19.42 -20.15 14.48
C TYR A 372 19.22 -21.63 14.10
N THR A 373 20.14 -22.49 14.53
CA THR A 373 20.07 -23.94 14.33
C THR A 373 19.52 -24.69 15.53
N GLN A 374 19.79 -24.18 16.74
CA GLN A 374 19.45 -24.86 17.99
C GLN A 374 17.98 -24.64 18.40
N TYR A 375 17.40 -23.48 18.03
CA TYR A 375 16.05 -23.15 18.45
C TYR A 375 15.26 -22.59 17.29
N SER A 376 14.22 -23.30 16.84
CA SER A 376 13.37 -22.89 15.72
C SER A 376 12.66 -21.54 15.96
N TRP A 377 12.33 -21.22 17.21
CA TRP A 377 11.74 -19.93 17.59
C TRP A 377 12.72 -18.75 17.52
N ASP A 378 14.02 -18.98 17.62
CA ASP A 378 15.06 -17.96 17.51
C ASP A 378 15.39 -17.61 16.06
N ASN A 379 14.79 -18.29 15.09
CA ASN A 379 14.87 -17.89 13.68
C ASN A 379 14.31 -16.48 13.43
N SER A 380 13.50 -15.93 14.34
CA SER A 380 13.05 -14.54 14.34
C SER A 380 14.15 -13.48 14.42
N PHE A 381 15.42 -13.87 14.63
CA PHE A 381 16.58 -13.01 14.42
C PHE A 381 16.78 -12.58 12.95
N ASN A 382 16.30 -13.38 12.01
CA ASN A 382 16.36 -13.05 10.59
C ASN A 382 15.32 -11.95 10.27
N PRO A 383 15.71 -10.86 9.60
CA PRO A 383 14.76 -9.82 9.23
C PRO A 383 13.81 -10.19 8.08
N ASP A 384 14.07 -11.30 7.38
CA ASP A 384 13.24 -11.78 6.29
C ASP A 384 12.12 -12.68 6.84
N TYR A 385 10.96 -12.09 7.12
CA TYR A 385 9.86 -12.82 7.75
C TYR A 385 9.36 -14.03 6.95
N PRO A 386 9.26 -14.01 5.60
CA PRO A 386 8.88 -15.22 4.85
C PRO A 386 9.81 -16.42 5.12
N ARG A 387 11.11 -16.15 5.25
CA ARG A 387 12.09 -17.18 5.63
C ARG A 387 11.81 -17.72 7.03
N VAL A 388 11.57 -16.83 8.00
CA VAL A 388 11.26 -17.18 9.39
C VAL A 388 9.97 -18.00 9.47
N ALA A 389 8.90 -17.52 8.85
CA ALA A 389 7.60 -18.17 8.84
C ALA A 389 7.63 -19.57 8.19
N GLY A 390 8.38 -19.72 7.08
CA GLY A 390 8.59 -21.02 6.45
C GLY A 390 9.30 -22.02 7.37
N ILE A 391 10.28 -21.56 8.18
CA ILE A 391 10.93 -22.41 9.19
C ILE A 391 9.95 -22.76 10.31
N TRP A 392 9.16 -21.82 10.79
CA TRP A 392 8.16 -22.09 11.84
C TRP A 392 7.08 -23.08 11.37
N ALA A 393 6.60 -22.95 10.14
CA ALA A 393 5.68 -23.93 9.56
C ALA A 393 6.29 -25.34 9.50
N ALA A 394 7.55 -25.45 9.10
CA ALA A 394 8.27 -26.73 9.06
C ALA A 394 8.51 -27.30 10.47
N ALA A 395 8.86 -26.46 11.45
CA ALA A 395 9.07 -26.88 12.84
C ALA A 395 7.74 -27.29 13.50
N TYR A 396 6.64 -26.63 13.16
CA TYR A 396 5.29 -27.04 13.55
C TYR A 396 4.95 -28.42 12.97
N GLN A 397 5.18 -28.61 11.67
CA GLN A 397 4.92 -29.90 11.00
C GLN A 397 5.77 -31.03 11.59
N GLU A 398 7.03 -30.77 11.91
CA GLU A 398 7.90 -31.79 12.54
C GLU A 398 7.41 -32.17 13.94
N LYS A 399 6.89 -31.19 14.70
CA LYS A 399 6.39 -31.41 16.06
C LYS A 399 5.05 -32.12 16.11
N THR A 400 4.13 -31.74 15.21
CA THR A 400 2.71 -32.11 15.29
C THR A 400 2.28 -33.12 14.22
N GLU A 401 3.12 -33.38 13.21
CA GLU A 401 2.81 -34.15 12.00
C GLU A 401 1.71 -33.48 11.13
N GLN A 402 1.37 -32.20 11.38
CA GLN A 402 0.37 -31.42 10.65
C GLN A 402 1.02 -30.29 9.86
N SER A 403 0.60 -30.10 8.62
CA SER A 403 1.01 -28.93 7.82
C SER A 403 0.05 -27.77 7.99
N VAL A 404 0.55 -26.57 7.76
CA VAL A 404 -0.25 -25.34 7.72
C VAL A 404 -0.18 -24.68 6.35
N ASP A 405 -1.24 -23.97 5.96
CA ASP A 405 -1.33 -23.23 4.70
C ASP A 405 -0.62 -21.87 4.77
N GLY A 406 -0.28 -21.43 5.97
CA GLY A 406 0.45 -20.17 6.18
C GLY A 406 0.74 -19.89 7.65
N VAL A 407 1.47 -18.80 7.87
CA VAL A 407 1.79 -18.27 9.21
C VAL A 407 1.39 -16.81 9.25
N ILE A 408 0.64 -16.44 10.28
CA ILE A 408 0.22 -15.07 10.55
C ILE A 408 0.83 -14.65 11.88
N SER A 409 1.65 -13.61 11.87
CA SER A 409 2.19 -13.03 13.10
C SER A 409 1.43 -11.80 13.52
N ILE A 410 1.19 -11.67 14.81
CA ILE A 410 0.56 -10.51 15.43
C ILE A 410 1.39 -10.01 16.62
N THR A 411 1.30 -8.72 16.90
CA THR A 411 1.95 -8.08 18.04
C THR A 411 0.94 -7.67 19.12
N PRO A 412 1.35 -7.43 20.38
CA PRO A 412 0.46 -6.91 21.43
C PRO A 412 -0.18 -5.56 21.09
N THR A 413 0.49 -4.74 20.27
CA THR A 413 -0.11 -3.51 19.77
C THR A 413 -1.29 -3.79 18.84
N MET A 414 -1.21 -4.83 18.01
CA MET A 414 -2.34 -5.23 17.17
C MET A 414 -3.50 -5.75 18.01
N VAL A 415 -3.25 -6.50 19.08
CA VAL A 415 -4.29 -6.89 20.06
C VAL A 415 -4.99 -5.67 20.64
N GLN A 416 -4.22 -4.66 21.03
CA GLN A 416 -4.77 -3.40 21.53
C GLN A 416 -5.64 -2.69 20.50
N ASP A 417 -5.19 -2.63 19.24
CA ASP A 417 -5.93 -1.98 18.16
C ASP A 417 -7.24 -2.71 17.82
N LEU A 418 -7.23 -4.05 17.85
CA LEU A 418 -8.45 -4.86 17.68
C LEU A 418 -9.47 -4.58 18.79
N LEU A 419 -9.02 -4.58 20.05
CA LEU A 419 -9.90 -4.24 21.19
C LEU A 419 -10.41 -2.79 21.13
N ALA A 420 -9.58 -1.85 20.67
CA ALA A 420 -10.02 -0.47 20.44
C ALA A 420 -11.07 -0.36 19.31
N ALA A 421 -10.96 -1.18 18.27
CA ALA A 421 -11.91 -1.21 17.15
C ALA A 421 -13.26 -1.80 17.55
N THR A 422 -13.25 -2.88 18.35
CA THR A 422 -14.49 -3.53 18.86
C THR A 422 -15.08 -2.77 20.04
N GLY A 423 -14.25 -2.14 20.85
CA GLY A 423 -14.64 -1.51 22.13
C GLY A 423 -14.74 -2.50 23.27
N ASP A 424 -14.17 -3.70 23.10
CA ASP A 424 -14.24 -4.78 24.06
C ASP A 424 -13.14 -4.71 25.11
N SER A 425 -13.35 -5.44 26.18
CA SER A 425 -12.40 -5.67 27.27
C SER A 425 -12.61 -7.04 27.89
N PHE A 426 -11.56 -7.63 28.38
CA PHE A 426 -11.63 -8.91 29.11
C PHE A 426 -10.72 -8.90 30.33
N THR A 427 -10.93 -9.89 31.21
CA THR A 427 -10.13 -10.04 32.43
C THR A 427 -9.43 -11.40 32.40
N LEU A 428 -8.10 -11.35 32.44
CA LEU A 428 -7.25 -12.54 32.51
C LEU A 428 -7.48 -13.34 33.80
N SER A 429 -7.09 -14.59 33.80
CA SER A 429 -7.22 -15.51 34.94
C SER A 429 -6.55 -15.02 36.22
N ASP A 430 -5.57 -14.14 36.12
CA ASP A 430 -4.87 -13.49 37.25
C ASP A 430 -5.59 -12.24 37.78
N GLY A 431 -6.75 -11.89 37.23
CA GLY A 431 -7.54 -10.70 37.56
C GLY A 431 -7.11 -9.41 36.85
N THR A 432 -6.13 -9.45 35.92
CA THR A 432 -5.70 -8.28 35.15
C THR A 432 -6.70 -8.01 34.02
N THR A 433 -7.27 -6.79 33.97
CA THR A 433 -8.17 -6.38 32.89
C THR A 433 -7.38 -5.75 31.74
N ILE A 434 -7.71 -6.19 30.52
CA ILE A 434 -7.13 -5.73 29.26
C ILE A 434 -8.21 -5.09 28.39
N ASP A 435 -7.89 -3.96 27.77
CA ASP A 435 -8.76 -3.21 26.87
C ASP A 435 -7.96 -2.54 25.74
N GLY A 436 -8.65 -1.83 24.84
CA GLY A 436 -8.06 -1.12 23.72
C GLY A 436 -7.15 0.05 24.09
N THR A 437 -6.91 0.33 25.37
CA THR A 437 -6.01 1.40 25.83
C THR A 437 -4.76 0.91 26.54
N ASN A 438 -4.76 -0.35 27.03
CA ASN A 438 -3.71 -0.83 27.92
C ASN A 438 -3.06 -2.15 27.49
N ALA A 439 -3.61 -2.90 26.52
CA ALA A 439 -3.14 -4.23 26.15
C ALA A 439 -1.63 -4.28 25.87
N THR A 440 -1.11 -3.35 25.08
CA THR A 440 0.33 -3.26 24.77
C THR A 440 1.16 -3.15 26.03
N LYS A 441 0.79 -2.25 26.94
CA LYS A 441 1.52 -2.03 28.21
C LYS A 441 1.45 -3.25 29.12
N VAL A 442 0.27 -3.81 29.29
CA VAL A 442 0.06 -4.97 30.16
C VAL A 442 0.87 -6.15 29.66
N LEU A 443 0.77 -6.51 28.38
CA LEU A 443 1.40 -7.68 27.80
C LEU A 443 2.92 -7.55 27.63
N GLN A 444 3.45 -6.34 27.43
CA GLN A 444 4.88 -6.14 27.21
C GLN A 444 5.66 -5.74 28.48
N HIS A 445 4.98 -5.23 29.49
CA HIS A 445 5.64 -4.66 30.67
C HIS A 445 5.01 -5.13 31.99
N ASP A 446 3.72 -4.86 32.22
CA ASP A 446 3.13 -4.96 33.57
C ASP A 446 3.11 -6.41 34.09
N LEU A 447 2.81 -7.41 33.24
CA LEU A 447 2.84 -8.83 33.61
C LEU A 447 4.24 -9.25 34.02
N TYR A 448 5.25 -8.91 33.20
CA TYR A 448 6.65 -9.24 33.52
C TYR A 448 7.13 -8.54 34.77
N TRP A 449 6.76 -7.28 34.97
CA TRP A 449 7.07 -6.56 36.20
C TRP A 449 6.42 -7.21 37.43
N LYS A 450 5.15 -7.62 37.30
CA LYS A 450 4.38 -8.28 38.36
C LYS A 450 5.00 -9.62 38.77
N TYR A 451 5.39 -10.45 37.82
CA TYR A 451 5.77 -11.85 38.08
C TYR A 451 7.26 -12.11 38.10
N LEU A 452 8.12 -11.26 37.54
CA LEU A 452 9.56 -11.44 37.49
C LEU A 452 10.34 -10.49 38.42
N SER A 453 9.78 -9.35 38.84
CA SER A 453 10.50 -8.37 39.66
C SER A 453 10.56 -8.72 41.16
N SER A 454 9.70 -9.61 41.64
CA SER A 454 9.49 -9.85 43.09
C SER A 454 10.32 -10.97 43.69
N GLY A 455 11.41 -11.44 43.04
CA GLY A 455 12.30 -12.46 43.56
C GLY A 455 11.72 -13.89 43.59
N SER A 456 10.61 -14.09 42.89
CA SER A 456 10.02 -15.40 42.60
C SER A 456 10.91 -16.21 41.64
N ASN A 457 10.69 -17.52 41.58
CA ASN A 457 11.36 -18.39 40.62
C ASN A 457 11.12 -17.84 39.20
N MET A 458 12.18 -17.37 38.53
CA MET A 458 12.10 -16.75 37.19
C MET A 458 11.45 -17.66 36.16
N SER A 459 11.64 -19.00 36.28
CA SER A 459 11.01 -19.96 35.38
C SER A 459 9.48 -19.97 35.53
N GLU A 460 8.98 -20.06 36.78
CA GLU A 460 7.54 -20.04 37.06
C GLU A 460 6.90 -18.71 36.66
N GLY A 461 7.60 -17.59 36.87
CA GLY A 461 7.13 -16.26 36.46
C GLY A 461 7.03 -16.13 34.94
N ASN A 462 8.00 -16.60 34.19
CA ASN A 462 7.97 -16.64 32.74
C ASN A 462 6.83 -17.54 32.23
N ASP A 463 6.70 -18.75 32.80
CA ASP A 463 5.63 -19.68 32.43
C ASP A 463 4.23 -19.08 32.62
N LEU A 464 4.04 -18.29 33.68
CA LEU A 464 2.77 -17.61 33.94
C LEU A 464 2.56 -16.46 32.96
N CYS A 465 3.59 -15.65 32.67
CA CYS A 465 3.49 -14.58 31.67
C CYS A 465 3.14 -15.14 30.30
N ASP A 466 3.78 -16.24 29.88
CA ASP A 466 3.50 -16.86 28.58
C ASP A 466 2.07 -17.44 28.51
N ALA A 467 1.56 -18.01 29.61
CA ALA A 467 0.19 -18.49 29.70
C ALA A 467 -0.84 -17.33 29.62
N LEU A 468 -0.57 -16.22 30.34
CA LEU A 468 -1.45 -15.03 30.30
C LEU A 468 -1.37 -14.31 28.93
N PHE A 469 -0.25 -14.39 28.26
CA PHE A 469 -0.10 -13.85 26.91
C PHE A 469 -0.90 -14.68 25.89
N ALA A 470 -0.88 -16.01 26.01
CA ALA A 470 -1.69 -16.92 25.22
C ALA A 470 -3.19 -16.68 25.45
N GLU A 471 -3.62 -16.60 26.73
CA GLU A 471 -4.98 -16.29 27.14
C GLU A 471 -5.45 -14.94 26.55
N ALA A 472 -4.59 -13.92 26.57
CA ALA A 472 -4.92 -12.62 26.00
C ALA A 472 -5.10 -12.66 24.48
N ALA A 473 -4.28 -13.44 23.77
CA ALA A 473 -4.42 -13.61 22.33
C ALA A 473 -5.74 -14.33 22.00
N GLU A 474 -6.06 -15.42 22.70
CA GLU A 474 -7.30 -16.15 22.53
C GLU A 474 -8.54 -15.26 22.74
N TYR A 475 -8.63 -14.57 23.89
CA TYR A 475 -9.75 -13.66 24.18
C TYR A 475 -9.91 -12.52 23.15
N ALA A 476 -8.80 -11.95 22.68
CA ALA A 476 -8.88 -10.88 21.70
C ALA A 476 -9.45 -11.36 20.36
N PHE A 477 -9.12 -12.58 19.94
CA PHE A 477 -9.67 -13.18 18.73
C PHE A 477 -11.13 -13.59 18.91
N ASP A 478 -11.46 -14.25 20.01
CA ASP A 478 -12.85 -14.64 20.32
C ASP A 478 -13.75 -13.41 20.35
N SER A 479 -13.34 -12.36 21.04
CA SER A 479 -14.08 -11.09 21.09
C SER A 479 -14.29 -10.48 19.70
N ALA A 480 -13.27 -10.52 18.84
CA ALA A 480 -13.37 -10.00 17.48
C ALA A 480 -14.37 -10.82 16.63
N LEU A 481 -14.46 -12.13 16.85
CA LEU A 481 -15.35 -13.03 16.12
C LEU A 481 -16.79 -13.00 16.67
N GLU A 482 -16.98 -13.06 18.00
CA GLU A 482 -18.31 -13.11 18.63
C GLU A 482 -19.15 -11.85 18.38
N ASN A 483 -18.50 -10.69 18.34
CA ASN A 483 -19.14 -9.39 18.14
C ASN A 483 -19.15 -8.93 16.68
N MET A 484 -18.90 -9.85 15.73
CA MET A 484 -18.77 -9.51 14.32
C MET A 484 -20.14 -9.14 13.73
N ASN A 485 -20.24 -7.88 13.30
CA ASN A 485 -21.39 -7.32 12.57
C ASN A 485 -20.85 -6.38 11.47
N ALA A 486 -21.72 -5.85 10.63
CA ALA A 486 -21.30 -5.01 9.51
C ALA A 486 -20.41 -3.82 9.92
N SER A 487 -20.70 -3.18 11.05
CA SER A 487 -19.92 -2.03 11.53
C SER A 487 -18.58 -2.45 12.10
N SER A 488 -18.56 -3.51 12.93
CA SER A 488 -17.32 -4.05 13.49
C SER A 488 -16.44 -4.67 12.40
N LEU A 489 -17.01 -5.38 11.42
CA LEU A 489 -16.27 -5.94 10.29
C LEU A 489 -15.48 -4.86 9.54
N MET A 490 -16.12 -3.74 9.19
CA MET A 490 -15.42 -2.66 8.48
C MET A 490 -14.29 -2.04 9.31
N LYS A 491 -14.48 -1.89 10.62
CA LYS A 491 -13.43 -1.42 11.53
C LYS A 491 -12.30 -2.44 11.65
N LEU A 492 -12.64 -3.73 11.83
CA LEU A 492 -11.65 -4.81 11.93
C LEU A 492 -10.80 -4.91 10.65
N VAL A 493 -11.43 -4.86 9.47
CA VAL A 493 -10.71 -4.84 8.19
C VAL A 493 -9.77 -3.63 8.12
N SER A 494 -10.25 -2.42 8.43
CA SER A 494 -9.41 -1.22 8.43
C SER A 494 -8.25 -1.32 9.43
N THR A 495 -8.50 -1.88 10.63
CA THR A 495 -7.49 -2.08 11.67
C THR A 495 -6.44 -3.12 11.24
N MET A 496 -6.88 -4.23 10.62
CA MET A 496 -6.00 -5.25 10.07
C MET A 496 -5.13 -4.68 8.94
N MET A 497 -5.70 -3.89 8.02
CA MET A 497 -4.95 -3.23 6.96
C MET A 497 -3.86 -2.31 7.53
N GLY A 498 -4.19 -1.45 8.50
CA GLY A 498 -3.19 -0.63 9.19
C GLY A 498 -2.14 -1.45 9.93
N GLY A 499 -2.52 -2.60 10.48
CA GLY A 499 -1.58 -3.55 11.10
C GLY A 499 -0.60 -4.17 10.10
N LEU A 500 -1.06 -4.47 8.89
CA LEU A 500 -0.23 -4.97 7.79
C LEU A 500 0.75 -3.91 7.27
N GLU A 501 0.28 -2.68 7.07
CA GLU A 501 1.11 -1.54 6.63
C GLU A 501 2.25 -1.24 7.61
N ASP A 502 1.96 -1.29 8.92
CA ASP A 502 2.92 -0.99 9.99
C ASP A 502 3.71 -2.24 10.47
N ARG A 503 3.56 -3.38 9.81
CA ARG A 503 4.17 -4.68 10.20
C ARG A 503 3.83 -5.12 11.64
N ARG A 504 2.68 -4.69 12.17
CA ARG A 504 2.10 -5.24 13.41
C ARG A 504 1.42 -6.58 13.17
N VAL A 505 1.10 -6.83 11.91
CA VAL A 505 0.69 -8.11 11.33
C VAL A 505 1.58 -8.41 10.14
N MET A 506 2.02 -9.65 10.00
CA MET A 506 2.75 -10.13 8.83
C MET A 506 2.17 -11.48 8.41
N ILE A 507 2.12 -11.73 7.11
CA ILE A 507 1.51 -12.92 6.53
C ILE A 507 2.53 -13.63 5.64
N TRP A 508 2.64 -14.93 5.82
CA TRP A 508 3.30 -15.84 4.89
C TRP A 508 2.34 -16.96 4.51
N LEU A 509 2.29 -17.31 3.23
CA LEU A 509 1.46 -18.37 2.68
C LEU A 509 2.35 -19.46 2.05
N ALA A 510 1.97 -20.72 2.26
CA ALA A 510 2.73 -21.86 1.77
C ALA A 510 2.62 -22.05 0.23
N ASP A 511 1.51 -21.63 -0.37
CA ASP A 511 1.37 -21.57 -1.82
C ASP A 511 2.16 -20.40 -2.40
N ALA A 512 3.10 -20.68 -3.30
CA ALA A 512 3.99 -19.67 -3.86
C ALA A 512 3.27 -18.60 -4.70
N THR A 513 2.13 -18.93 -5.29
CA THR A 513 1.33 -17.97 -6.07
C THR A 513 0.61 -17.00 -5.14
N GLU A 514 -0.03 -17.53 -4.09
CA GLU A 514 -0.68 -16.73 -3.06
C GLU A 514 0.34 -15.87 -2.31
N GLN A 515 1.52 -16.42 -1.99
CA GLN A 515 2.63 -15.69 -1.37
C GLN A 515 3.09 -14.51 -2.23
N GLY A 516 3.17 -14.69 -3.56
CA GLY A 516 3.52 -13.62 -4.49
C GLY A 516 2.59 -12.41 -4.38
N TYR A 517 1.29 -12.62 -4.22
CA TYR A 517 0.35 -11.51 -3.99
C TYR A 517 0.59 -10.79 -2.66
N ILE A 518 0.92 -11.52 -1.58
CA ILE A 518 1.24 -10.91 -0.28
C ILE A 518 2.55 -10.10 -0.35
N GLU A 519 3.53 -10.56 -1.12
CA GLU A 519 4.80 -9.85 -1.35
C GLU A 519 4.60 -8.60 -2.20
N ASP A 520 3.82 -8.68 -3.27
CA ASP A 520 3.50 -7.53 -4.14
C ASP A 520 2.78 -6.41 -3.38
N MET A 521 2.00 -6.75 -2.35
CA MET A 521 1.37 -5.79 -1.45
C MET A 521 2.31 -5.23 -0.37
N GLY A 522 3.50 -5.82 -0.17
CA GLY A 522 4.43 -5.44 0.91
C GLY A 522 4.05 -5.94 2.30
N TYR A 523 3.11 -6.90 2.41
CA TYR A 523 2.57 -7.39 3.69
C TYR A 523 3.24 -8.67 4.19
N SER A 524 4.17 -9.22 3.41
CA SER A 524 4.93 -10.40 3.79
C SER A 524 5.99 -10.15 4.86
N GLY A 525 6.36 -8.90 5.13
CA GLY A 525 7.52 -8.61 5.97
C GLY A 525 8.87 -9.01 5.34
N SER A 526 8.90 -9.27 4.03
CA SER A 526 10.12 -9.59 3.31
C SER A 526 11.13 -8.45 3.34
N MET A 527 12.41 -8.78 3.20
CA MET A 527 13.46 -7.79 2.98
C MET A 527 13.36 -7.23 1.57
N THR A 528 13.30 -5.91 1.48
CA THR A 528 13.36 -5.23 0.17
C THR A 528 14.72 -5.48 -0.50
N ALA A 529 14.70 -6.01 -1.72
CA ALA A 529 15.92 -6.18 -2.50
C ALA A 529 16.48 -4.80 -2.89
N ALA A 530 17.72 -4.50 -2.48
CA ALA A 530 18.39 -3.29 -2.91
C ALA A 530 18.76 -3.38 -4.40
N SER A 531 18.52 -2.31 -5.15
CA SER A 531 18.99 -2.16 -6.53
C SER A 531 20.01 -1.01 -6.64
N GLN A 532 20.73 -0.93 -7.77
CA GLN A 532 21.62 0.21 -8.02
C GLN A 532 20.85 1.53 -8.21
N GLN A 533 19.60 1.44 -8.65
CA GLN A 533 18.71 2.58 -8.86
C GLN A 533 18.05 3.04 -7.56
N GLU A 534 17.78 2.08 -6.66
CA GLU A 534 17.12 2.31 -5.38
C GLU A 534 17.91 1.61 -4.27
N PRO A 535 19.00 2.23 -3.79
CA PRO A 535 19.78 1.66 -2.70
C PRO A 535 18.96 1.69 -1.40
N THR A 536 18.84 0.52 -0.78
CA THR A 536 18.10 0.35 0.47
C THR A 536 19.06 0.05 1.62
N LEU A 537 18.90 0.73 2.74
CA LEU A 537 19.60 0.45 3.99
C LEU A 537 18.58 -0.03 5.02
N GLY A 538 18.72 -1.27 5.45
CA GLY A 538 17.96 -1.83 6.57
C GLY A 538 18.78 -1.82 7.86
N VAL A 539 18.20 -1.34 8.96
CA VAL A 539 18.79 -1.43 10.30
C VAL A 539 17.89 -2.32 11.14
N PHE A 540 18.42 -3.50 11.53
CA PHE A 540 17.68 -4.49 12.28
C PHE A 540 18.33 -4.69 13.64
N VAL A 541 17.54 -4.59 14.71
CA VAL A 541 18.00 -4.78 16.08
C VAL A 541 17.51 -6.12 16.60
N ASN A 542 18.44 -6.90 17.16
CA ASN A 542 18.14 -8.15 17.82
C ASN A 542 18.66 -8.12 19.24
N PHE A 543 17.84 -8.51 20.22
CA PHE A 543 18.32 -8.82 21.55
C PHE A 543 18.76 -10.28 21.60
N TRP A 544 20.07 -10.48 21.79
CA TRP A 544 20.70 -11.79 21.81
C TRP A 544 20.39 -12.61 23.07
N ALA A 545 20.07 -11.97 24.18
CA ALA A 545 19.63 -12.60 25.40
C ALA A 545 18.13 -12.38 25.62
N GLY A 546 17.43 -13.35 26.15
CA GLY A 546 16.02 -13.20 26.53
C GLY A 546 15.86 -12.00 27.45
N SER A 547 15.25 -10.93 26.98
CA SER A 547 15.13 -9.66 27.68
C SER A 547 13.91 -8.89 27.20
N LYS A 548 13.16 -8.30 28.12
CA LYS A 548 12.02 -7.42 27.82
C LYS A 548 12.42 -5.93 27.84
N LEU A 549 13.72 -5.62 27.70
CA LEU A 549 14.24 -4.22 27.68
C LEU A 549 13.77 -3.43 26.45
N GLY A 550 13.25 -4.08 25.42
CA GLY A 550 12.66 -3.42 24.26
C GLY A 550 11.55 -2.45 24.62
N TRP A 551 10.82 -2.69 25.71
CA TRP A 551 9.82 -1.75 26.23
C TRP A 551 10.41 -0.34 26.54
N TRP A 552 11.67 -0.30 26.96
CA TRP A 552 12.37 0.94 27.34
C TRP A 552 13.23 1.53 26.21
N LEU A 553 13.35 0.83 25.08
CA LEU A 553 14.20 1.27 23.98
C LEU A 553 13.43 2.21 23.06
N GLY A 554 13.90 3.46 22.95
CA GLY A 554 13.52 4.37 21.88
C GLY A 554 14.62 4.39 20.83
N MET A 555 14.24 4.26 19.57
CA MET A 555 15.17 4.40 18.43
C MET A 555 14.83 5.69 17.67
N ASP A 556 15.85 6.50 17.41
CA ASP A 556 15.77 7.66 16.53
C ASP A 556 16.79 7.46 15.41
N THR A 557 16.34 7.49 14.16
CA THR A 557 17.20 7.23 13.00
C THR A 557 17.35 8.51 12.20
N GLN A 558 18.59 8.95 12.02
CA GLN A 558 18.93 10.08 11.16
C GLN A 558 19.77 9.58 9.98
N VAL A 559 19.34 9.91 8.77
CA VAL A 559 20.10 9.64 7.54
C VAL A 559 20.63 10.99 7.05
N SER A 560 21.97 11.11 6.92
CA SER A 560 22.65 12.33 6.46
C SER A 560 23.44 12.09 5.18
#